data_6c7057f59a6399328765e7df34ea20d7
#
_entry.id   6c7057f59a6399328765e7df34ea20d7
#
_cell.length_a   1.000
_cell.length_b   1.000
_cell.length_c   1.000
_cell.angle_alpha   90.00
_cell.angle_beta   90.00
_cell.angle_gamma   90.00
#
_symmetry.space_group_name_H-M   'P 1'
#
loop_
_entity.id
_entity.type
_entity.pdbx_description
1 polymer ?
#
loop_
_entity_poly.entity_id
_entity_poly.type
_entity_poly.pdbx_seq_one_letter_code
_entity_poly.pdbx_strand_id
1 'polypeptide(L)'
;MKLDKKHKKGFINHTKAILWLTKNNYYVFDNISGLGPCDVIAMNDNGDIIKIDIKSESVRKTGTHAGHKIRRMPSQQQKKMGVKLLMVTEEGKCYFYKND
;
A
#
# COMPACT_ATOMS: atom_id res chain seq x y z
N MET A 1 -18.15 -9.92 -18.76
CA MET A 1 -17.67 -10.22 -17.40
C MET A 1 -17.48 -8.94 -16.62
N LYS A 2 -18.07 -8.83 -15.44
CA LYS A 2 -17.91 -7.66 -14.58
C LYS A 2 -16.72 -7.88 -13.64
N LEU A 3 -15.89 -6.86 -13.51
CA LEU A 3 -14.80 -6.89 -12.54
C LEU A 3 -15.37 -6.73 -11.12
N ASP A 4 -14.83 -7.49 -10.19
CA ASP A 4 -15.13 -7.35 -8.78
C ASP A 4 -14.65 -5.97 -8.31
N LYS A 5 -15.52 -5.22 -7.62
CA LYS A 5 -15.20 -3.87 -7.13
C LYS A 5 -13.96 -3.85 -6.23
N LYS A 6 -13.81 -4.86 -5.38
CA LYS A 6 -12.68 -4.95 -4.46
C LYS A 6 -11.36 -5.15 -5.21
N HIS A 7 -11.34 -6.06 -6.18
CA HIS A 7 -10.14 -6.32 -6.97
C HIS A 7 -9.80 -5.13 -7.87
N LYS A 8 -10.81 -4.50 -8.44
CA LYS A 8 -10.64 -3.29 -9.25
C LYS A 8 -10.01 -2.17 -8.42
N LYS A 9 -10.54 -1.91 -7.22
CA LYS A 9 -10.01 -0.88 -6.31
C LYS A 9 -8.57 -1.20 -5.91
N GLY A 10 -8.29 -2.47 -5.61
CA GLY A 10 -6.94 -2.91 -5.25
C GLY A 10 -5.95 -2.66 -6.37
N PHE A 11 -6.32 -2.98 -7.61
CA PHE A 11 -5.44 -2.76 -8.77
C PHE A 11 -5.21 -1.27 -9.02
N ILE A 12 -6.25 -0.46 -8.94
CA ILE A 12 -6.13 0.99 -9.12
C ILE A 12 -5.20 1.59 -8.08
N ASN A 13 -5.37 1.21 -6.81
CA ASN A 13 -4.52 1.73 -5.73
C ASN A 13 -3.08 1.24 -5.83
N HIS A 14 -2.88 0.00 -6.26
CA HIS A 14 -1.55 -0.53 -6.56
C HIS A 14 -0.85 0.32 -7.62
N THR A 15 -1.56 0.63 -8.70
CA THR A 15 -1.04 1.47 -9.79
C THR A 15 -0.73 2.89 -9.31
N LYS A 16 -1.62 3.48 -8.49
CA LYS A 16 -1.40 4.80 -7.92
C LYS A 16 -0.17 4.83 -7.01
N ALA A 17 0.05 3.77 -6.25
CA ALA A 17 1.22 3.66 -5.38
C ALA A 17 2.52 3.61 -6.19
N ILE A 18 2.54 2.81 -7.26
CA ILE A 18 3.70 2.73 -8.15
C ILE A 18 3.99 4.09 -8.77
N LEU A 19 2.95 4.79 -9.23
CA LEU A 19 3.10 6.12 -9.82
C LEU A 19 3.66 7.11 -8.80
N TRP A 20 3.13 7.10 -7.58
CA TRP A 20 3.59 7.99 -6.52
C TRP A 20 5.06 7.73 -6.18
N LEU A 21 5.45 6.46 -6.04
CA LEU A 21 6.84 6.09 -5.77
C LEU A 21 7.77 6.54 -6.91
N THR A 22 7.34 6.35 -8.15
CA THR A 22 8.10 6.77 -9.32
C THR A 22 8.29 8.29 -9.34
N LYS A 23 7.24 9.04 -9.03
CA LYS A 23 7.33 10.51 -8.93
C LYS A 23 8.24 10.97 -7.80
N ASN A 24 8.43 10.14 -6.77
CA ASN A 24 9.32 10.42 -5.66
C ASN A 24 10.73 9.83 -5.87
N ASN A 25 11.08 9.53 -7.11
CA ASN A 25 12.42 9.12 -7.53
C ASN A 25 12.82 7.73 -7.05
N TYR A 26 11.86 6.82 -6.93
CA TYR A 26 12.14 5.42 -6.66
C TYR A 26 12.04 4.59 -7.92
N TYR A 27 12.94 3.63 -8.06
CA TYR A 27 12.77 2.52 -9.01
C TYR A 27 11.87 1.50 -8.33
N VAL A 28 10.83 1.04 -9.01
CA VAL A 28 9.82 0.16 -8.41
C VAL A 28 9.87 -1.21 -9.07
N PHE A 29 9.98 -2.24 -8.23
CA PHE A 29 9.99 -3.63 -8.67
C PHE A 29 8.73 -4.31 -8.15
N ASP A 30 7.91 -4.80 -9.08
CA ASP A 30 6.61 -5.37 -8.74
C ASP A 30 6.73 -6.87 -8.44
N ASN A 31 5.91 -7.35 -7.51
CA ASN A 31 5.85 -8.76 -7.16
C ASN A 31 4.97 -9.50 -8.18
N ILE A 32 5.60 -10.09 -9.17
CA ILE A 32 4.88 -10.73 -10.27
C ILE A 32 4.15 -12.00 -9.83
N SER A 33 4.66 -12.70 -8.81
CA SER A 33 4.06 -13.95 -8.34
C SER A 33 2.81 -13.72 -7.49
N GLY A 34 2.70 -12.56 -6.87
CA GLY A 34 1.65 -12.28 -5.90
C GLY A 34 1.82 -12.99 -4.57
N LEU A 35 2.94 -13.65 -4.35
CA LEU A 35 3.24 -14.39 -3.13
C LEU A 35 4.24 -13.61 -2.29
N GLY A 36 4.20 -13.83 -0.98
CA GLY A 36 5.16 -13.24 -0.06
C GLY A 36 4.63 -12.01 0.67
N PRO A 37 5.47 -11.40 1.50
CA PRO A 37 5.02 -10.40 2.48
C PRO A 37 4.87 -8.99 1.95
N CYS A 38 5.32 -8.70 0.72
CA CYS A 38 5.22 -7.34 0.18
C CYS A 38 4.80 -7.34 -1.29
N ASP A 39 4.18 -6.22 -1.68
CA ASP A 39 3.65 -6.04 -3.03
C ASP A 39 4.70 -5.52 -4.00
N VAL A 40 5.55 -4.60 -3.54
CA VAL A 40 6.59 -3.99 -4.36
C VAL A 40 7.84 -3.75 -3.51
N ILE A 41 8.96 -3.63 -4.20
CA ILE A 41 10.21 -3.14 -3.62
C ILE A 41 10.57 -1.84 -4.33
N ALA A 42 10.85 -0.80 -3.55
CA ALA A 42 11.29 0.49 -4.07
C ALA A 42 12.75 0.71 -3.75
N MET A 43 13.52 1.19 -4.71
CA MET A 43 14.95 1.44 -4.55
C MET A 43 15.26 2.88 -4.97
N ASN A 44 16.02 3.59 -4.14
CA ASN A 44 16.47 4.93 -4.50
C ASN A 44 17.81 4.90 -5.25
N ASP A 45 18.33 6.08 -5.64
CA ASP A 45 19.58 6.18 -6.38
C ASP A 45 20.79 5.70 -5.59
N ASN A 46 20.70 5.69 -4.27
CA ASN A 46 21.78 5.20 -3.41
C ASN A 46 21.76 3.68 -3.24
N GLY A 47 20.76 3.02 -3.80
CA GLY A 47 20.59 1.58 -3.65
C GLY A 47 19.85 1.16 -2.39
N ASP A 48 19.34 2.11 -1.61
CA ASP A 48 18.52 1.78 -0.43
C ASP A 48 17.18 1.22 -0.85
N ILE A 49 16.75 0.17 -0.17
CA ILE A 49 15.53 -0.56 -0.52
C ILE A 49 14.46 -0.38 0.55
N ILE A 50 13.22 -0.20 0.11
CA ILE A 50 12.04 -0.24 0.97
C ILE A 50 11.14 -1.38 0.48
N LYS A 51 10.79 -2.27 1.38
CA LYS A 51 9.84 -3.36 1.12
C LYS A 51 8.45 -2.84 1.47
N ILE A 52 7.51 -2.89 0.53
CA ILE A 52 6.25 -2.16 0.65
C ILE A 52 5.06 -3.09 0.45
N ASP A 53 4.11 -3.03 1.39
CA ASP A 53 2.77 -3.59 1.24
C ASP A 53 1.80 -2.43 1.03
N ILE A 54 1.05 -2.46 -0.07
CA ILE A 54 0.15 -1.39 -0.47
C ILE A 54 -1.24 -1.66 0.11
N LYS A 55 -1.78 -0.70 0.85
CA LYS A 55 -3.11 -0.82 1.45
C LYS A 55 -3.95 0.40 1.10
N SER A 56 -5.22 0.15 0.81
CA SER A 56 -6.19 1.24 0.66
C SER A 56 -6.53 1.80 2.02
N GLU A 57 -6.51 3.14 2.17
CA GLU A 57 -7.06 3.78 3.33
C GLU A 57 -8.57 3.66 3.29
N SER A 58 -9.17 3.17 4.36
CA SER A 58 -10.62 2.99 4.45
C SER A 58 -11.16 3.81 5.61
N VAL A 59 -12.36 4.35 5.40
CA VAL A 59 -13.08 5.12 6.42
C VAL A 59 -14.42 4.42 6.67
N ARG A 60 -14.81 4.25 7.93
CA ARG A 60 -16.10 3.67 8.26
C ARG A 60 -17.21 4.64 7.84
N LYS A 61 -18.13 4.16 7.04
CA LYS A 61 -19.23 4.98 6.48
C LYS A 61 -20.55 4.79 7.23
N THR A 62 -20.65 3.76 8.07
CA THR A 62 -21.88 3.42 8.79
C THR A 62 -21.56 3.02 10.22
N GLY A 63 -22.59 3.06 11.09
CA GLY A 63 -22.48 2.64 12.48
C GLY A 63 -21.96 3.74 13.40
N THR A 64 -21.70 3.38 14.66
CA THR A 64 -21.25 4.31 15.70
C THR A 64 -19.89 4.94 15.42
N HIS A 65 -19.09 4.31 14.57
CA HIS A 65 -17.76 4.79 14.24
C HIS A 65 -17.66 5.34 12.82
N ALA A 66 -18.79 5.80 12.26
CA ALA A 66 -18.81 6.41 10.93
C ALA A 66 -17.85 7.60 10.87
N GLY A 67 -17.08 7.69 9.81
CA GLY A 67 -16.06 8.73 9.63
C GLY A 67 -14.70 8.40 10.20
N HIS A 68 -14.57 7.38 11.02
CA HIS A 68 -13.28 6.96 11.58
C HIS A 68 -12.52 6.08 10.59
N LYS A 69 -11.21 6.30 10.49
CA LYS A 69 -10.36 5.47 9.64
C LYS A 69 -10.27 4.05 10.19
N ILE A 70 -10.35 3.07 9.30
CA ILE A 70 -10.12 1.68 9.65
C ILE A 70 -8.62 1.48 9.80
N ARG A 71 -8.18 0.99 10.96
CA ARG A 71 -6.77 0.73 11.21
C ARG A 71 -6.27 -0.43 10.37
N ARG A 72 -5.11 -0.24 9.76
CA ARG A 72 -4.34 -1.28 9.09
C ARG A 72 -3.01 -1.41 9.81
N MET A 73 -2.62 -2.62 10.14
CA MET A 73 -1.33 -2.86 10.81
C MET A 73 -0.56 -3.92 10.03
N PRO A 74 0.76 -3.79 9.97
CA PRO A 74 1.56 -4.87 9.38
C PRO A 74 1.43 -6.12 10.23
N SER A 75 1.47 -7.29 9.58
CA SER A 75 1.49 -8.57 10.28
C SER A 75 2.81 -8.72 11.04
N GLN A 76 2.88 -9.70 11.95
CA GLN A 76 4.13 -9.97 12.66
C GLN A 76 5.25 -10.36 11.70
N GLN A 77 4.93 -11.16 10.68
CA GLN A 77 5.90 -11.53 9.65
C GLN A 77 6.41 -10.30 8.91
N GLN A 78 5.52 -9.38 8.54
CA GLN A 78 5.89 -8.14 7.85
C GLN A 78 6.77 -7.27 8.73
N LYS A 79 6.44 -7.12 10.00
CA LYS A 79 7.26 -6.36 10.96
C LYS A 79 8.66 -6.95 11.07
N LYS A 80 8.74 -8.28 11.20
CA LYS A 80 10.01 -9.00 11.31
C LYS A 80 10.88 -8.82 10.07
N MET A 81 10.26 -8.76 8.91
CA MET A 81 10.97 -8.61 7.63
C MET A 81 11.20 -7.15 7.23
N GLY A 82 10.75 -6.20 8.05
CA GLY A 82 10.93 -4.79 7.78
C GLY A 82 10.03 -4.24 6.68
N VAL A 83 8.89 -4.86 6.45
CA VAL A 83 7.92 -4.39 5.44
C VAL A 83 7.16 -3.17 5.96
N LYS A 84 7.07 -2.14 5.13
CA LYS A 84 6.32 -0.92 5.45
C LYS A 84 5.00 -0.92 4.72
N LEU A 85 3.97 -0.36 5.37
CA LEU A 85 2.67 -0.17 4.72
C LEU A 85 2.65 1.18 4.02
N LEU A 86 2.29 1.18 2.74
CA LEU A 86 2.03 2.39 1.99
C LEU A 86 0.53 2.52 1.81
N MET A 87 -0.04 3.56 2.42
CA MET A 87 -1.47 3.81 2.40
C MET A 87 -1.83 4.65 1.18
N VAL A 88 -2.91 4.27 0.50
CA VAL A 88 -3.45 5.04 -0.63
C VAL A 88 -4.83 5.53 -0.27
N THR A 89 -5.02 6.85 -0.29
CA THR A 89 -6.31 7.48 0.03
C THR A 89 -7.26 7.41 -1.17
N GLU A 90 -8.54 7.71 -0.93
CA GLU A 90 -9.54 7.77 -1.99
C GLU A 90 -9.19 8.82 -3.04
N GLU A 91 -8.53 9.91 -2.63
CA GLU A 91 -8.08 10.96 -3.55
C GLU A 91 -6.82 10.59 -4.32
N GLY A 92 -6.24 9.42 -4.04
CA GLY A 92 -5.02 8.97 -4.72
C GLY A 92 -3.74 9.49 -4.10
N LYS A 93 -3.80 10.03 -2.89
CA LYS A 93 -2.61 10.43 -2.13
C LYS A 93 -2.02 9.22 -1.43
N CYS A 94 -0.71 9.22 -1.27
CA CYS A 94 -0.01 8.12 -0.62
C CYS A 94 0.79 8.61 0.58
N TYR A 95 0.87 7.78 1.61
CA TYR A 95 1.72 8.04 2.77
C TYR A 95 2.11 6.72 3.43
N PHE A 96 3.27 6.72 4.07
CA PHE A 96 3.70 5.54 4.83
C PHE A 96 3.01 5.53 6.20
N TYR A 97 2.48 4.36 6.55
CA TYR A 97 1.90 4.16 7.87
C TYR A 97 2.99 4.29 8.93
N LYS A 98 2.70 5.07 9.96
CA LYS A 98 3.61 5.21 11.10
C LYS A 98 3.07 4.41 12.27
N ASN A 99 3.90 3.53 12.78
CA ASN A 99 3.57 2.73 13.95
C ASN A 99 4.16 3.44 15.17
N ASP A 100 3.30 4.14 15.88
CA ASP A 100 3.70 4.81 17.14
C ASP A 100 3.68 3.82 18.29
#